data_10c541d15cb0ec27a65663f5346f8bc8
#
_entry.id   10c541d15cb0ec27a65663f5346f8bc8
#
_cell.length_a   1.000
_cell.length_b   1.000
_cell.length_c   1.000
_cell.angle_alpha   90.00
_cell.angle_beta   90.00
_cell.angle_gamma   90.00
#
_symmetry.space_group_name_H-M   'P 1'
#
loop_
_entity.id
_entity.type
_entity.pdbx_description
1 polymer ?
#
loop_
_entity_poly.entity_id
_entity_poly.type
_entity_poly.pdbx_seq_one_letter_code
_entity_poly.pdbx_strand_id
1 'polypeptide(L)'
;MIIRIRLPSCPLFEGIAPEALLEELARLQAAERKYKAGETLLAAGSPTSRMGLVLEGELHAILPLPQGRQLLQSRLLRGELFGQLLALDGERESPVTVTAHTPCRVLWIPMKNLLTGGGTPSSARLLSNLCRQLSSAYFSLQRRLICLTQP
;
A
#
# COMPACT_ATOMS: atom_id res chain seq x y z
N MET A 1 -1.12 -17.29 13.30
CA MET A 1 -1.75 -16.11 13.92
C MET A 1 -3.07 -15.84 13.22
N ILE A 2 -4.14 -15.84 13.98
CA ILE A 2 -5.47 -15.57 13.40
C ILE A 2 -5.61 -14.05 13.27
N ILE A 3 -5.71 -13.57 12.05
CA ILE A 3 -5.98 -12.16 11.80
C ILE A 3 -7.47 -11.92 12.05
N ARG A 4 -7.83 -11.52 13.26
CA ARG A 4 -9.21 -11.17 13.62
C ARG A 4 -9.49 -9.71 13.21
N ILE A 5 -9.14 -9.36 12.00
CA ILE A 5 -9.27 -7.98 11.56
C ILE A 5 -10.47 -7.88 10.62
N ARG A 6 -11.29 -6.88 10.87
CA ARG A 6 -12.31 -6.49 9.91
C ARG A 6 -11.61 -5.77 8.76
N LEU A 7 -11.43 -6.48 7.65
CA LEU A 7 -10.76 -5.92 6.48
C LEU A 7 -11.64 -4.89 5.79
N PRO A 8 -11.06 -3.77 5.36
CA PRO A 8 -11.80 -2.77 4.59
C PRO A 8 -12.05 -3.27 3.17
N SER A 9 -13.00 -2.63 2.50
CA SER A 9 -13.15 -2.81 1.05
C SER A 9 -11.89 -2.31 0.37
N CYS A 10 -11.30 -3.15 -0.46
CA CYS A 10 -10.05 -2.83 -1.16
C CYS A 10 -10.03 -3.53 -2.51
N PRO A 11 -9.64 -2.83 -3.59
CA PRO A 11 -9.57 -3.45 -4.92
C PRO A 11 -8.67 -4.68 -4.96
N LEU A 12 -7.66 -4.76 -4.09
CA LEU A 12 -6.77 -5.91 -4.00
C LEU A 12 -7.53 -7.20 -3.62
N PHE A 13 -8.59 -7.06 -2.83
CA PHE A 13 -9.35 -8.20 -2.29
C PHE A 13 -10.60 -8.56 -3.11
N GLU A 14 -10.82 -7.86 -4.20
CA GLU A 14 -12.01 -8.05 -5.02
C GLU A 14 -12.12 -9.47 -5.57
N GLY A 15 -13.31 -10.06 -5.41
CA GLY A 15 -13.59 -11.39 -5.92
C GLY A 15 -13.04 -12.53 -5.07
N ILE A 16 -12.55 -12.27 -3.87
CA ILE A 16 -12.04 -13.28 -2.95
C ILE A 16 -12.98 -13.38 -1.74
N ALA A 17 -13.41 -14.61 -1.43
CA ALA A 17 -14.26 -14.85 -0.27
C ALA A 17 -13.50 -14.52 1.03
N PRO A 18 -14.18 -13.99 2.08
CA PRO A 18 -13.49 -13.58 3.30
C PRO A 18 -12.65 -14.69 3.96
N GLU A 19 -13.12 -15.90 4.01
CA GLU A 19 -12.39 -17.02 4.60
C GLU A 19 -11.12 -17.34 3.80
N ALA A 20 -11.25 -17.39 2.47
CA ALA A 20 -10.12 -17.64 1.57
C ALA A 20 -9.10 -16.50 1.64
N LEU A 21 -9.57 -15.27 1.80
CA LEU A 21 -8.70 -14.11 1.95
C LEU A 21 -7.87 -14.17 3.24
N LEU A 22 -8.50 -14.52 4.36
CA LEU A 22 -7.79 -14.65 5.64
C LEU A 22 -6.72 -15.74 5.58
N GLU A 23 -7.03 -16.89 4.97
CA GLU A 23 -6.05 -17.96 4.76
C GLU A 23 -4.87 -17.49 3.92
N GLU A 24 -5.18 -16.76 2.84
CA GLU A 24 -4.13 -16.26 1.93
C GLU A 24 -3.24 -15.21 2.60
N LEU A 25 -3.83 -14.30 3.38
CA LEU A 25 -3.05 -13.31 4.13
C LEU A 25 -2.14 -13.97 5.17
N ALA A 26 -2.60 -15.05 5.80
CA ALA A 26 -1.77 -15.83 6.72
C ALA A 26 -0.60 -16.49 5.98
N ARG A 27 -0.84 -17.06 4.80
CA ARG A 27 0.20 -17.65 3.95
C ARG A 27 1.24 -16.60 3.54
N LEU A 28 0.78 -15.39 3.23
CA LEU A 28 1.65 -14.29 2.84
C LEU A 28 2.46 -13.73 4.01
N GLN A 29 2.15 -14.14 5.24
CA GLN A 29 2.74 -13.58 6.46
C GLN A 29 2.45 -12.08 6.61
N ALA A 30 1.25 -11.68 6.22
CA ALA A 30 0.78 -10.32 6.44
C ALA A 30 0.65 -10.06 7.94
N ALA A 31 1.09 -8.89 8.37
CA ALA A 31 1.11 -8.52 9.79
C ALA A 31 0.52 -7.15 10.01
N GLU A 32 -0.32 -7.02 11.03
CA GLU A 32 -0.87 -5.75 11.45
C GLU A 32 0.10 -5.03 12.39
N ARG A 33 0.20 -3.72 12.22
CA ARG A 33 0.97 -2.87 13.12
C ARG A 33 0.19 -1.59 13.42
N LYS A 34 0.24 -1.17 14.69
CA LYS A 34 -0.37 0.07 15.17
C LYS A 34 0.65 1.19 15.21
N TYR A 35 0.20 2.39 14.88
CA TYR A 35 1.04 3.59 14.90
C TYR A 35 0.33 4.71 15.64
N LYS A 36 1.10 5.47 16.41
CA LYS A 36 0.63 6.69 17.04
C LYS A 36 0.70 7.84 16.03
N ALA A 37 -0.10 8.87 16.25
CA ALA A 37 -0.02 10.09 15.44
C ALA A 37 1.41 10.63 15.46
N GLY A 38 1.94 10.98 14.29
CA GLY A 38 3.30 11.50 14.12
C GLY A 38 4.37 10.44 13.87
N GLU A 39 4.08 9.16 14.04
CA GLU A 39 5.08 8.12 13.75
C GLU A 39 5.30 7.98 12.24
N THR A 40 6.53 7.66 11.88
CA THR A 40 6.92 7.42 10.47
C THR A 40 6.81 5.93 10.16
N LEU A 41 6.10 5.61 9.07
CA LEU A 41 5.96 4.26 8.57
C LEU A 41 7.00 3.93 7.51
N LEU A 42 7.32 4.90 6.66
CA LEU A 42 8.28 4.76 5.57
C LEU A 42 9.00 6.09 5.45
N ALA A 43 10.32 6.07 5.54
CA ALA A 43 11.14 7.28 5.42
C ALA A 43 11.58 7.50 3.98
N ALA A 44 11.53 8.75 3.52
CA ALA A 44 12.13 9.11 2.23
C ALA A 44 13.61 8.71 2.23
N GLY A 45 14.08 8.15 1.13
CA GLY A 45 15.43 7.64 1.02
C GLY A 45 15.62 6.20 1.45
N SER A 46 14.59 5.55 1.99
CA SER A 46 14.65 4.16 2.41
C SER A 46 13.88 3.26 1.45
N PRO A 47 14.36 2.02 1.22
CA PRO A 47 13.58 1.04 0.46
C PRO A 47 12.52 0.38 1.33
N THR A 48 11.57 -0.28 0.71
CA THR A 48 10.62 -1.16 1.41
C THR A 48 10.42 -2.44 0.62
N SER A 49 10.28 -3.56 1.34
CA SER A 49 9.97 -4.87 0.77
C SER A 49 8.50 -5.25 0.97
N ARG A 50 7.74 -4.41 1.65
CA ARG A 50 6.34 -4.67 1.97
C ARG A 50 5.46 -3.53 1.48
N MET A 51 4.27 -3.87 0.98
CA MET A 51 3.25 -2.87 0.75
C MET A 51 2.36 -2.75 1.97
N GLY A 52 1.76 -1.58 2.16
CA GLY A 52 0.87 -1.32 3.28
C GLY A 52 -0.57 -1.15 2.83
N LEU A 53 -1.48 -1.62 3.65
CA LEU A 53 -2.92 -1.37 3.51
C LEU A 53 -3.41 -0.65 4.76
N VAL A 54 -4.05 0.48 4.59
CA VAL A 54 -4.60 1.25 5.71
C VAL A 54 -5.86 0.55 6.22
N LEU A 55 -5.80 0.03 7.43
CA LEU A 55 -6.95 -0.59 8.10
C LEU A 55 -7.77 0.42 8.86
N GLU A 56 -7.13 1.42 9.44
CA GLU A 56 -7.78 2.46 10.25
C GLU A 56 -6.90 3.69 10.31
N GLY A 57 -7.52 4.87 10.33
CA GLY A 57 -6.81 6.14 10.46
C GLY A 57 -6.46 6.77 9.12
N GLU A 58 -5.62 7.79 9.19
CA GLU A 58 -5.18 8.55 8.03
C GLU A 58 -3.66 8.68 8.02
N LEU A 59 -3.04 8.33 6.89
CA LEU A 59 -1.61 8.51 6.65
C LEU A 59 -1.40 9.67 5.68
N HIS A 60 -0.26 10.32 5.79
CA HIS A 60 0.16 11.35 4.84
C HIS A 60 1.46 10.91 4.15
N ALA A 61 1.47 10.96 2.83
CA ALA A 61 2.68 10.79 2.02
C ALA A 61 3.21 12.17 1.67
N ILE A 62 4.38 12.48 2.20
CA ILE A 62 4.99 13.81 2.13
C ILE A 62 6.24 13.75 1.27
N LEU A 63 6.28 14.59 0.23
CA LEU A 63 7.44 14.72 -0.65
C LEU A 63 8.34 15.82 -0.10
N PRO A 64 9.58 15.49 0.36
CA PRO A 64 10.51 16.53 0.76
C PRO A 64 10.98 17.32 -0.47
N LEU A 65 10.97 18.64 -0.36
CA LEU A 65 11.41 19.56 -1.39
C LEU A 65 12.69 20.27 -0.95
N PRO A 66 13.44 20.87 -1.91
CA PRO A 66 14.62 21.66 -1.54
C PRO A 66 14.30 22.76 -0.54
N GLN A 67 15.30 23.14 0.27
CA GLN A 67 15.23 24.21 1.27
C GLN A 67 14.26 23.92 2.43
N GLY A 68 14.11 22.64 2.78
CA GLY A 68 13.30 22.23 3.92
C GLY A 68 11.80 22.32 3.72
N ARG A 69 11.35 22.61 2.50
CA ARG A 69 9.92 22.63 2.20
C ARG A 69 9.39 21.21 2.07
N GLN A 70 8.08 21.04 2.25
CA GLN A 70 7.41 19.76 2.16
C GLN A 70 6.13 19.92 1.36
N LEU A 71 5.84 18.91 0.54
CA LEU A 71 4.61 18.86 -0.24
C LEU A 71 3.81 17.64 0.18
N LEU A 72 2.56 17.85 0.59
CA LEU A 72 1.65 16.73 0.83
C LEU A 72 1.26 16.15 -0.54
N GLN A 73 1.81 14.98 -0.85
CA GLN A 73 1.56 14.32 -2.12
C GLN A 73 0.21 13.63 -2.14
N SER A 74 -0.11 12.92 -1.05
CA SER A 74 -1.40 12.22 -0.94
C SER A 74 -1.77 11.97 0.50
N ARG A 75 -3.08 11.85 0.72
CA ARG A 75 -3.68 11.38 1.95
C ARG A 75 -4.15 9.95 1.73
N LEU A 76 -3.76 9.06 2.63
CA LEU A 76 -4.09 7.64 2.53
C LEU A 76 -5.11 7.30 3.60
N LEU A 77 -6.27 6.85 3.18
CA LEU A 77 -7.40 6.55 4.03
C LEU A 77 -7.66 5.04 4.06
N ARG A 78 -8.57 4.62 4.92
CA ARG A 78 -8.94 3.21 5.08
C ARG A 78 -9.24 2.56 3.72
N GLY A 79 -8.64 1.40 3.49
CA GLY A 79 -8.81 0.64 2.26
C GLY A 79 -7.80 0.97 1.16
N GLU A 80 -6.97 2.01 1.36
CA GLU A 80 -5.98 2.39 0.36
C GLU A 80 -4.64 1.68 0.58
N LEU A 81 -3.99 1.36 -0.54
CA LEU A 81 -2.68 0.71 -0.57
C LEU A 81 -1.58 1.75 -0.79
N PHE A 82 -0.42 1.48 -0.23
CA PHE A 82 0.76 2.33 -0.48
C PHE A 82 2.03 1.48 -0.51
N GLY A 83 3.06 2.00 -1.17
CA GLY A 83 4.37 1.36 -1.25
C GLY A 83 4.45 0.17 -2.18
N GLN A 84 3.42 -0.13 -2.97
CA GLN A 84 3.40 -1.31 -3.82
C GLN A 84 4.45 -1.27 -4.92
N LEU A 85 4.67 -0.13 -5.57
CA LEU A 85 5.71 -0.01 -6.61
C LEU A 85 7.11 -0.15 -6.03
N LEU A 86 7.34 0.44 -4.87
CA LEU A 86 8.62 0.35 -4.18
C LEU A 86 8.90 -1.09 -3.73
N ALA A 87 7.89 -1.77 -3.20
CA ALA A 87 8.02 -3.14 -2.74
C ALA A 87 8.28 -4.11 -3.90
N LEU A 88 7.74 -3.84 -5.09
CA LEU A 88 8.01 -4.62 -6.30
C LEU A 88 9.47 -4.52 -6.71
N ASP A 89 10.05 -3.34 -6.66
CA ASP A 89 11.46 -3.12 -6.97
C ASP A 89 12.37 -3.66 -5.85
N GLY A 90 12.00 -3.39 -4.61
CA GLY A 90 12.72 -3.86 -3.42
C GLY A 90 14.00 -3.11 -3.08
N GLU A 91 14.58 -2.40 -4.03
CA GLU A 91 15.86 -1.69 -3.86
C GLU A 91 15.73 -0.18 -4.01
N ARG A 92 14.69 0.28 -4.68
CA ARG A 92 14.49 1.70 -4.95
C ARG A 92 14.15 2.47 -3.68
N GLU A 93 14.82 3.59 -3.49
CA GLU A 93 14.56 4.48 -2.38
C GLU A 93 13.22 5.21 -2.55
N SER A 94 12.48 5.34 -1.45
CA SER A 94 11.22 6.06 -1.48
C SER A 94 11.43 7.56 -1.70
N PRO A 95 10.71 8.18 -2.62
CA PRO A 95 10.75 9.64 -2.77
C PRO A 95 9.95 10.36 -1.69
N VAL A 96 9.09 9.65 -0.95
CA VAL A 96 8.19 10.24 0.03
C VAL A 96 8.40 9.64 1.42
N THR A 97 8.05 10.42 2.44
CA THR A 97 7.93 9.96 3.81
C THR A 97 6.45 9.73 4.11
N VAL A 98 6.10 8.53 4.59
CA VAL A 98 4.73 8.22 4.99
C VAL A 98 4.65 8.28 6.51
N THR A 99 3.79 9.16 7.02
CA THR A 99 3.60 9.37 8.46
C THR A 99 2.14 9.15 8.86
N ALA A 100 1.93 8.76 10.10
CA ALA A 100 0.59 8.66 10.66
C ALA A 100 0.11 10.06 11.04
N HIS A 101 -0.93 10.55 10.38
CA HIS A 101 -1.54 11.83 10.71
C HIS A 101 -2.44 11.69 11.94
N THR A 102 -3.12 10.58 12.06
CA THR A 102 -3.92 10.18 13.22
C THR A 102 -3.41 8.84 13.74
N PRO A 103 -3.84 8.35 14.90
CA PRO A 103 -3.55 6.96 15.28
C PRO A 103 -4.04 6.02 14.18
N CYS A 104 -3.19 5.09 13.76
CA CYS A 104 -3.42 4.25 12.59
C CYS A 104 -3.17 2.78 12.87
N ARG A 105 -3.84 1.93 12.07
CA ARG A 105 -3.51 0.52 11.95
C ARG A 105 -3.26 0.20 10.50
N VAL A 106 -2.19 -0.51 10.24
CA VAL A 106 -1.74 -0.84 8.89
C VAL A 106 -1.46 -2.33 8.80
N LEU A 107 -1.93 -2.95 7.72
CA LEU A 107 -1.59 -4.32 7.38
C LEU A 107 -0.42 -4.29 6.41
N TRP A 108 0.70 -4.88 6.82
CA TRP A 108 1.89 -4.98 5.99
C TRP A 108 1.92 -6.34 5.28
N ILE A 109 2.10 -6.32 3.98
CA ILE A 109 2.10 -7.53 3.14
C ILE A 109 3.46 -7.63 2.46
N PRO A 110 4.26 -8.68 2.76
CA PRO A 110 5.52 -8.89 2.07
C PRO A 110 5.29 -9.15 0.57
N MET A 111 5.84 -8.30 -0.27
CA MET A 111 5.65 -8.40 -1.72
C MET A 111 6.25 -9.68 -2.29
N LYS A 112 7.40 -10.10 -1.77
CA LYS A 112 8.05 -11.32 -2.22
C LYS A 112 7.14 -12.54 -2.10
N ASN A 113 6.41 -12.65 -0.99
CA ASN A 113 5.50 -13.77 -0.76
C ASN A 113 4.31 -13.73 -1.73
N LEU A 114 3.82 -12.54 -2.06
CA LEU A 114 2.75 -12.38 -3.04
C LEU A 114 3.21 -12.79 -4.43
N LEU A 115 4.43 -12.37 -4.83
CA LEU A 115 4.98 -12.66 -6.15
C LEU A 115 5.32 -14.12 -6.36
N THR A 116 5.78 -14.83 -5.32
CA THR A 116 6.10 -16.26 -5.44
C THR A 116 4.86 -17.13 -5.58
N GLY A 117 3.69 -16.59 -5.21
CA GLY A 117 2.42 -17.29 -5.37
C GLY A 117 2.26 -18.53 -4.51
N GLY A 118 1.02 -18.95 -4.29
CA GLY A 118 0.72 -20.17 -3.55
C GLY A 118 0.09 -21.26 -4.39
N GLY A 119 -0.08 -21.03 -5.69
CA GLY A 119 -0.75 -21.97 -6.58
C GLY A 119 -2.25 -22.11 -6.33
N THR A 120 -2.83 -21.27 -5.46
CA THR A 120 -4.26 -21.29 -5.18
C THR A 120 -5.00 -20.28 -6.07
N PRO A 121 -6.31 -20.46 -6.29
CA PRO A 121 -7.11 -19.46 -7.01
C PRO A 121 -7.06 -18.09 -6.31
N SER A 122 -6.99 -18.05 -4.97
CA SER A 122 -6.91 -16.81 -4.21
C SER A 122 -5.61 -16.08 -4.45
N SER A 123 -4.47 -16.79 -4.50
CA SER A 123 -3.18 -16.15 -4.76
C SER A 123 -3.12 -15.58 -6.18
N ALA A 124 -3.66 -16.30 -7.17
CA ALA A 124 -3.74 -15.82 -8.54
C ALA A 124 -4.63 -14.57 -8.64
N ARG A 125 -5.74 -14.56 -7.91
CA ARG A 125 -6.67 -13.44 -7.90
C ARG A 125 -6.06 -12.20 -7.27
N LEU A 126 -5.34 -12.35 -6.15
CA LEU A 126 -4.61 -11.25 -5.52
C LEU A 126 -3.62 -10.62 -6.47
N LEU A 127 -2.83 -11.44 -7.15
CA LEU A 127 -1.83 -10.96 -8.08
C LEU A 127 -2.47 -10.23 -9.27
N SER A 128 -3.54 -10.79 -9.82
CA SER A 128 -4.32 -10.15 -10.88
C SER A 128 -4.89 -8.80 -10.43
N ASN A 129 -5.45 -8.75 -9.22
CA ASN A 129 -6.01 -7.52 -8.66
C ASN A 129 -4.92 -6.46 -8.45
N LEU A 130 -3.73 -6.87 -8.00
CA LEU A 130 -2.60 -5.97 -7.86
C LEU A 130 -2.21 -5.35 -9.20
N CYS A 131 -2.12 -6.16 -10.26
CA CYS A 131 -1.81 -5.67 -11.60
C CYS A 131 -2.85 -4.66 -12.10
N ARG A 132 -4.12 -4.91 -11.86
CA ARG A 132 -5.18 -3.96 -12.22
C ARG A 132 -5.08 -2.66 -11.44
N GLN A 133 -4.78 -2.75 -10.15
CA GLN A 133 -4.63 -1.57 -9.29
C GLN A 133 -3.47 -0.70 -9.76
N LEU A 134 -2.34 -1.30 -10.11
CA LEU A 134 -1.18 -0.59 -10.63
C LEU A 134 -1.48 0.05 -11.99
N SER A 135 -2.19 -0.65 -12.85
CA SER A 135 -2.63 -0.12 -14.14
C SER A 135 -3.53 1.11 -13.97
N SER A 136 -4.53 1.02 -13.08
CA SER A 136 -5.42 2.14 -12.78
C SER A 136 -4.66 3.35 -12.24
N ALA A 137 -3.71 3.13 -11.35
CA ALA A 137 -2.88 4.19 -10.79
C ALA A 137 -2.04 4.87 -11.86
N TYR A 138 -1.47 4.10 -12.78
CA TYR A 138 -0.68 4.62 -13.89
C TYR A 138 -1.52 5.51 -14.81
N PHE A 139 -2.69 5.06 -15.23
CA PHE A 139 -3.55 5.84 -16.14
C PHE A 139 -4.12 7.09 -15.44
N SER A 140 -4.39 7.00 -14.15
CA SER A 140 -4.81 8.17 -13.35
C SER A 140 -3.71 9.23 -13.32
N LEU A 141 -2.45 8.81 -13.12
CA LEU A 141 -1.31 9.72 -13.13
C LEU A 141 -1.12 10.36 -14.51
N GLN A 142 -1.24 9.59 -15.58
CA GLN A 142 -1.14 10.13 -16.95
C GLN A 142 -2.20 11.19 -17.21
N ARG A 143 -3.43 10.98 -16.79
CA ARG A 143 -4.51 11.95 -16.93
C ARG A 143 -4.17 13.28 -16.23
N ARG A 144 -3.61 13.20 -15.02
CA ARG A 144 -3.18 14.40 -14.29
C ARG A 144 -2.10 15.17 -15.03
N LEU A 145 -1.12 14.45 -15.59
CA LEU A 145 -0.03 15.07 -16.36
C LEU A 145 -0.57 15.76 -17.61
N ILE A 146 -1.50 15.12 -18.33
CA ILE A 146 -2.13 15.70 -19.51
C ILE A 146 -2.88 16.97 -19.14
N CYS A 147 -3.65 16.96 -18.06
CA CYS A 147 -4.39 18.14 -17.58
C CYS A 147 -3.45 19.30 -17.22
N LEU A 148 -2.28 19.00 -16.65
CA LEU A 148 -1.29 20.04 -16.30
C LEU A 148 -0.58 20.64 -17.50
N THR A 149 -0.51 19.92 -18.62
CA THR A 149 0.20 20.38 -19.83
C THR A 149 -0.72 21.06 -20.84
N GLN A 150 -2.03 21.03 -20.65
CA GLN A 150 -2.96 21.73 -21.52
C GLN A 150 -2.99 23.23 -21.23
N PRO A 151 -2.98 24.10 -22.27
CA PRO A 151 -3.07 25.54 -22.09
C PRO A 151 -4.41 26.01 -21.51
#